data_ec1ab199e5eb1dd5ca5c45fbfb0b0b99
#
_entry.id   ec1ab199e5eb1dd5ca5c45fbfb0b0b99
#
_cell.length_a   1.000
_cell.length_b   1.000
_cell.length_c   1.000
_cell.angle_alpha   90.00
_cell.angle_beta   90.00
_cell.angle_gamma   90.00
#
_symmetry.space_group_name_H-M   'P 1'
#
loop_
_entity.id
_entity.type
_entity.pdbx_description
1 polymer ?
#
loop_
_entity_poly.entity_id
_entity_poly.type
_entity_poly.pdbx_seq_one_letter_code
_entity_poly.pdbx_strand_id
1 'polypeptide(L)'
;MRIGYASPGFSAPILIIALSVMALLGIWAYREMPDTKWRWFFPLGIYLIATLIYTNICVWLHEHLHCLAFWGTTPENRTHISFRRKYILFLNGHYRVRGPIDYRIARRALLAPLVLSAGLAGVGVLGNLILPGWWLPVLLAMATAGLIDMTHDLYMFSQIRGIGEKGRYWDTGRELEVVWKEN
;
A
#
# COMPACT_ATOMS: atom_id res chain seq x y z
N MET A 1 -14.01 -9.90 18.42
CA MET A 1 -14.57 -9.11 17.28
C MET A 1 -13.68 -9.34 16.06
N ARG A 2 -14.26 -9.45 14.87
CA ARG A 2 -13.52 -9.65 13.63
C ARG A 2 -13.69 -8.47 12.70
N ILE A 3 -12.61 -7.98 12.14
CA ILE A 3 -12.56 -6.89 11.18
C ILE A 3 -12.17 -7.49 9.83
N GLY A 4 -13.13 -7.52 8.91
CA GLY A 4 -12.93 -8.07 7.56
C GLY A 4 -12.40 -7.03 6.58
N TYR A 5 -12.69 -7.23 5.28
CA TYR A 5 -12.23 -6.35 4.21
C TYR A 5 -12.85 -4.94 4.28
N ALA A 6 -12.12 -3.98 3.73
CA ALA A 6 -12.57 -2.60 3.63
C ALA A 6 -13.94 -2.50 2.94
N SER A 7 -14.84 -1.69 3.52
CA SER A 7 -16.13 -1.42 2.89
C SER A 7 -15.94 -0.58 1.61
N PRO A 8 -16.83 -0.69 0.63
CA PRO A 8 -16.79 0.15 -0.58
C PRO A 8 -16.76 1.65 -0.27
N GLY A 9 -17.50 2.08 0.75
CA GLY A 9 -17.55 3.49 1.18
C GLY A 9 -16.21 3.99 1.73
N PHE A 10 -15.39 3.12 2.34
CA PHE A 10 -14.06 3.47 2.80
C PHE A 10 -13.06 3.53 1.64
N SER A 11 -13.18 2.64 0.66
CA SER A 11 -12.27 2.55 -0.48
C SER A 11 -12.48 3.67 -1.50
N ALA A 12 -13.71 4.19 -1.62
CA ALA A 12 -14.05 5.19 -2.64
C ALA A 12 -13.18 6.46 -2.60
N PRO A 13 -12.94 7.12 -1.46
CA PRO A 13 -12.07 8.31 -1.43
C PRO A 13 -10.65 8.04 -1.92
N ILE A 14 -10.08 6.90 -1.53
CA ILE A 14 -8.72 6.49 -1.96
C ILE A 14 -8.69 6.25 -3.46
N LEU A 15 -9.70 5.58 -3.99
CA LEU A 15 -9.83 5.36 -5.43
C LEU A 15 -10.00 6.67 -6.19
N ILE A 16 -10.80 7.62 -5.69
CA ILE A 16 -10.97 8.94 -6.31
C ILE A 16 -9.63 9.68 -6.35
N ILE A 17 -8.86 9.69 -5.26
CA ILE A 17 -7.52 10.30 -5.21
C ILE A 17 -6.62 9.65 -6.26
N ALA A 18 -6.57 8.33 -6.30
CA ALA A 18 -5.76 7.59 -7.27
C ALA A 18 -6.14 7.92 -8.72
N LEU A 19 -7.43 7.94 -9.04
CA LEU A 19 -7.92 8.30 -10.37
C LEU A 19 -7.62 9.76 -10.72
N SER A 20 -7.72 10.68 -9.75
CA SER A 20 -7.39 12.10 -9.96
C SER A 20 -5.90 12.28 -10.27
N VAL A 21 -5.03 11.63 -9.51
CA VAL A 21 -3.58 11.64 -9.79
C VAL A 21 -3.30 11.06 -11.17
N MET A 22 -3.95 9.96 -11.53
CA MET A 22 -3.81 9.35 -12.86
C MET A 22 -4.23 10.30 -13.99
N ALA A 23 -5.36 11.01 -13.82
CA ALA A 23 -5.82 11.99 -14.79
C ALA A 23 -4.83 13.16 -14.95
N LEU A 24 -4.29 13.67 -13.82
CA LEU A 24 -3.29 14.73 -13.84
C LEU A 24 -1.99 14.30 -14.54
N LEU A 25 -1.53 13.07 -14.28
CA LEU A 25 -0.37 12.49 -14.95
C LEU A 25 -0.62 12.31 -16.45
N GLY A 26 -1.84 11.93 -16.83
CA GLY A 26 -2.26 11.85 -18.23
C GLY A 26 -2.21 13.19 -18.93
N ILE A 27 -2.75 14.24 -18.30
CA ILE A 27 -2.73 15.62 -18.84
C ILE A 27 -1.28 16.11 -18.96
N TRP A 28 -0.44 15.86 -17.96
CA TRP A 28 0.97 16.23 -17.99
C TRP A 28 1.72 15.52 -19.11
N ALA A 29 1.58 14.21 -19.24
CA ALA A 29 2.20 13.44 -20.30
C ALA A 29 1.74 13.90 -21.69
N TYR A 30 0.46 14.23 -21.84
CA TYR A 30 -0.09 14.77 -23.09
C TYR A 30 0.55 16.11 -23.49
N ARG A 31 0.87 16.99 -22.53
CA ARG A 31 1.51 18.29 -22.79
C ARG A 31 2.97 18.17 -23.16
N GLU A 32 3.69 17.27 -22.51
CA GLU A 32 5.14 17.09 -22.70
C GLU A 32 5.51 16.23 -23.90
N MET A 33 4.54 15.49 -24.47
CA MET A 33 4.82 14.63 -25.62
C MET A 33 4.62 15.34 -26.95
N PRO A 34 5.49 15.06 -27.93
CA PRO A 34 5.29 15.51 -29.30
C PRO A 34 3.96 15.01 -29.87
N ASP A 35 3.41 15.74 -30.83
CA ASP A 35 2.13 15.42 -31.46
C ASP A 35 2.21 14.18 -32.35
N THR A 36 2.11 13.02 -31.72
CA THR A 36 2.15 11.72 -32.37
C THR A 36 0.85 10.97 -32.13
N LYS A 37 0.51 10.04 -33.03
CA LYS A 37 -0.66 9.15 -32.89
C LYS A 37 -0.66 8.37 -31.57
N TRP A 38 0.52 8.12 -30.99
CA TRP A 38 0.72 7.31 -29.79
C TRP A 38 0.57 8.08 -28.49
N ARG A 39 0.54 9.41 -28.51
CA ARG A 39 0.48 10.20 -27.26
C ARG A 39 -0.72 9.89 -26.37
N TRP A 40 -1.84 9.45 -26.99
CA TRP A 40 -3.04 9.06 -26.24
C TRP A 40 -2.88 7.76 -25.46
N PHE A 41 -2.07 6.83 -25.96
CA PHE A 41 -1.84 5.54 -25.33
C PHE A 41 -0.69 5.56 -24.33
N PHE A 42 0.15 6.57 -24.38
CA PHE A 42 1.35 6.65 -23.57
C PHE A 42 1.07 6.73 -22.05
N PRO A 43 0.12 7.56 -21.53
CA PRO A 43 -0.23 7.57 -20.13
C PRO A 43 -0.73 6.22 -19.63
N LEU A 44 -1.52 5.52 -20.43
CA LEU A 44 -1.99 4.16 -20.12
C LEU A 44 -0.82 3.19 -20.06
N GLY A 45 0.12 3.27 -20.99
CA GLY A 45 1.34 2.44 -21.01
C GLY A 45 2.19 2.65 -19.76
N ILE A 46 2.44 3.90 -19.37
CA ILE A 46 3.17 4.23 -18.13
C ILE A 46 2.46 3.60 -16.92
N TYR A 47 1.16 3.77 -16.83
CA TYR A 47 0.39 3.24 -15.70
C TYR A 47 0.46 1.72 -15.61
N LEU A 48 0.30 1.03 -16.74
CA LEU A 48 0.39 -0.43 -16.78
C LEU A 48 1.76 -0.92 -16.36
N ILE A 49 2.82 -0.30 -16.89
CA ILE A 49 4.21 -0.63 -16.52
C ILE A 49 4.45 -0.34 -15.04
N ALA A 50 4.06 0.83 -14.54
CA ALA A 50 4.20 1.20 -13.15
C ALA A 50 3.45 0.23 -12.22
N THR A 51 2.24 -0.17 -12.59
CA THR A 51 1.45 -1.16 -11.86
C THR A 51 2.12 -2.52 -11.86
N LEU A 52 2.67 -2.96 -12.99
CA LEU A 52 3.41 -4.23 -13.07
C LEU A 52 4.67 -4.21 -12.20
N ILE A 53 5.42 -3.12 -12.22
CA ILE A 53 6.60 -2.96 -11.36
C ILE A 53 6.17 -2.97 -9.89
N TYR A 54 5.14 -2.20 -9.54
CA TYR A 54 4.65 -2.14 -8.17
C TYR A 54 4.21 -3.52 -7.69
N THR A 55 3.36 -4.20 -8.42
CA THR A 55 2.81 -5.51 -8.00
C THR A 55 3.86 -6.63 -7.93
N ASN A 56 4.99 -6.51 -8.61
CA ASN A 56 6.03 -7.54 -8.57
C ASN A 56 7.20 -7.22 -7.63
N ILE A 57 7.51 -5.95 -7.41
CA ILE A 57 8.65 -5.52 -6.59
C ILE A 57 8.17 -4.86 -5.31
N CYS A 58 7.28 -3.87 -5.43
CA CYS A 58 6.88 -3.06 -4.28
C CYS A 58 5.95 -3.80 -3.32
N VAL A 59 5.14 -4.74 -3.78
CA VAL A 59 4.35 -5.63 -2.90
C VAL A 59 5.27 -6.45 -1.99
N TRP A 60 6.41 -6.91 -2.51
CA TRP A 60 7.40 -7.60 -1.67
C TRP A 60 7.94 -6.68 -0.56
N LEU A 61 8.30 -5.43 -0.91
CA LEU A 61 8.74 -4.42 0.07
C LEU A 61 7.61 -4.05 1.05
N HIS A 62 6.39 -3.90 0.56
CA HIS A 62 5.21 -3.61 1.35
C HIS A 62 5.03 -4.63 2.49
N GLU A 63 5.02 -5.91 2.16
CA GLU A 63 4.89 -6.98 3.16
C GLU A 63 6.07 -7.03 4.15
N HIS A 64 7.29 -6.74 3.68
CA HIS A 64 8.45 -6.66 4.57
C HIS A 64 8.39 -5.47 5.52
N LEU A 65 7.81 -4.33 5.10
CA LEU A 65 7.60 -3.18 5.97
C LEU A 65 6.65 -3.49 7.13
N HIS A 66 5.58 -4.28 6.89
CA HIS A 66 4.76 -4.81 7.99
C HIS A 66 5.63 -5.57 8.99
N CYS A 67 6.52 -6.44 8.52
CA CYS A 67 7.39 -7.23 9.39
C CYS A 67 8.44 -6.40 10.13
N LEU A 68 8.99 -5.36 9.52
CA LEU A 68 9.92 -4.46 10.18
C LEU A 68 9.29 -3.73 11.38
N ALA A 69 7.99 -3.49 11.35
CA ALA A 69 7.27 -2.89 12.47
C ALA A 69 7.25 -3.77 13.72
N PHE A 70 7.52 -5.08 13.58
CA PHE A 70 7.64 -6.04 14.69
C PHE A 70 9.07 -6.18 15.20
N TRP A 71 10.02 -5.43 14.67
CA TRP A 71 11.41 -5.46 15.14
C TRP A 71 11.48 -5.13 16.64
N GLY A 72 12.14 -6.01 17.40
CA GLY A 72 12.24 -5.88 18.85
C GLY A 72 11.04 -6.42 19.64
N THR A 73 10.05 -7.04 18.97
CA THR A 73 8.99 -7.78 19.66
C THR A 73 9.46 -9.17 20.07
N THR A 74 8.75 -9.76 21.05
CA THR A 74 9.07 -11.08 21.57
C THR A 74 9.01 -12.17 20.49
N PRO A 75 9.78 -13.27 20.62
CA PRO A 75 9.78 -14.37 19.65
C PRO A 75 8.41 -15.00 19.39
N GLU A 76 7.51 -14.91 20.34
CA GLU A 76 6.12 -15.41 20.24
C GLU A 76 5.30 -14.68 19.18
N ASN A 77 5.65 -13.44 18.89
CA ASN A 77 5.00 -12.60 17.90
C ASN A 77 5.73 -12.62 16.54
N ARG A 78 6.33 -13.74 16.16
CA ARG A 78 6.99 -13.87 14.86
C ARG A 78 5.99 -13.74 13.74
N THR A 79 6.36 -12.88 12.80
CA THR A 79 5.62 -12.71 11.54
C THR A 79 6.01 -13.81 10.56
N HIS A 80 5.05 -14.20 9.73
CA HIS A 80 5.29 -15.07 8.60
C HIS A 80 4.75 -14.38 7.35
N ILE A 81 5.59 -14.25 6.33
CA ILE A 81 5.19 -13.71 5.02
C ILE A 81 4.95 -14.88 4.08
N SER A 82 3.82 -14.86 3.42
CA SER A 82 3.52 -15.79 2.34
C SER A 82 3.26 -15.02 1.05
N PHE A 83 3.93 -15.43 -0.03
CA PHE A 83 3.69 -14.88 -1.35
C PHE A 83 2.98 -15.92 -2.21
N ARG A 84 1.92 -15.49 -2.92
CA ARG A 84 1.21 -16.31 -3.88
C ARG A 84 1.06 -15.53 -5.18
N ARG A 85 1.49 -16.11 -6.29
CA ARG A 85 1.20 -15.54 -7.61
C ARG A 85 -0.27 -15.75 -7.94
N LYS A 86 -0.98 -14.65 -8.13
CA LYS A 86 -2.35 -14.66 -8.65
C LYS A 86 -2.25 -14.20 -10.10
N TYR A 87 -2.58 -15.11 -11.02
CA TYR A 87 -2.24 -14.96 -12.43
C TYR A 87 -0.71 -14.88 -12.64
N ILE A 88 -0.22 -15.03 -13.85
CA ILE A 88 1.22 -15.07 -14.16
C ILE A 88 1.94 -13.76 -13.79
N LEU A 89 1.19 -12.64 -13.74
CA LEU A 89 1.73 -11.29 -13.69
C LEU A 89 1.65 -10.59 -12.32
N PHE A 90 0.88 -11.11 -11.36
CA PHE A 90 0.63 -10.40 -10.10
C PHE A 90 1.09 -11.22 -8.90
N LEU A 91 2.00 -10.63 -8.13
CA LEU A 91 2.39 -11.15 -6.82
C LEU A 91 1.37 -10.63 -5.79
N ASN A 92 0.81 -11.54 -5.02
CA ASN A 92 -0.01 -11.21 -3.87
C ASN A 92 0.73 -11.65 -2.61
N GLY A 93 1.04 -10.71 -1.74
CA GLY A 93 1.69 -10.94 -0.47
C GLY A 93 0.68 -10.93 0.67
N HIS A 94 0.95 -11.70 1.70
CA HIS A 94 0.24 -11.61 2.96
C HIS A 94 1.20 -11.85 4.11
N TYR A 95 1.28 -10.94 5.05
CA TYR A 95 1.92 -11.21 6.31
C TYR A 95 0.90 -11.78 7.30
N ARG A 96 1.39 -12.57 8.24
CA ARG A 96 0.61 -13.14 9.34
C ARG A 96 1.39 -12.99 10.62
N VAL A 97 0.68 -12.80 11.71
CA VAL A 97 1.27 -12.73 13.05
C VAL A 97 0.90 -13.99 13.83
N ARG A 98 1.86 -14.57 14.55
CA ARG A 98 1.59 -15.69 15.47
C ARG A 98 1.12 -15.13 16.81
N GLY A 99 -0.19 -15.10 17.02
CA GLY A 99 -0.83 -14.66 18.25
C GLY A 99 -1.11 -13.16 18.33
N PRO A 100 -1.86 -12.75 19.37
CA PRO A 100 -2.33 -11.39 19.50
C PRO A 100 -1.21 -10.43 19.93
N ILE A 101 -1.16 -9.26 19.30
CA ILE A 101 -0.20 -8.18 19.52
C ILE A 101 -0.87 -6.96 20.15
N ASP A 102 -0.08 -6.12 20.80
CA ASP A 102 -0.59 -4.88 21.39
C ASP A 102 -0.90 -3.81 20.34
N TYR A 103 -1.79 -2.88 20.70
CA TYR A 103 -2.24 -1.78 19.84
C TYR A 103 -1.10 -0.99 19.20
N ARG A 104 -0.06 -0.67 19.97
CA ARG A 104 1.08 0.12 19.47
C ARG A 104 1.80 -0.58 18.32
N ILE A 105 1.96 -1.89 18.42
CA ILE A 105 2.61 -2.72 17.40
C ILE A 105 1.68 -2.86 16.20
N ALA A 106 0.40 -3.21 16.41
CA ALA A 106 -0.59 -3.34 15.35
C ALA A 106 -0.70 -2.05 14.53
N ARG A 107 -0.76 -0.88 15.19
CA ARG A 107 -0.79 0.43 14.55
C ARG A 107 0.45 0.66 13.69
N ARG A 108 1.65 0.36 14.21
CA ARG A 108 2.90 0.53 13.45
C ARG A 108 2.93 -0.38 12.24
N ALA A 109 2.53 -1.64 12.41
CA ALA A 109 2.49 -2.60 11.32
C ALA A 109 1.56 -2.14 10.20
N LEU A 110 0.32 -1.77 10.50
CA LEU A 110 -0.66 -1.33 9.50
C LEU A 110 -0.27 -0.02 8.78
N LEU A 111 0.51 0.85 9.42
CA LEU A 111 0.94 2.12 8.82
C LEU A 111 2.33 2.06 8.17
N ALA A 112 3.12 1.01 8.45
CA ALA A 112 4.49 0.91 7.95
C ALA A 112 4.59 0.98 6.41
N PRO A 113 3.73 0.32 5.62
CA PRO A 113 3.81 0.41 4.17
C PRO A 113 3.53 1.80 3.58
N LEU A 114 2.89 2.71 4.36
CA LEU A 114 2.69 4.09 3.92
C LEU A 114 4.02 4.79 3.58
N VAL A 115 5.08 4.42 4.29
CA VAL A 115 6.44 4.92 4.04
C VAL A 115 6.89 4.62 2.61
N LEU A 116 6.52 3.46 2.06
CA LEU A 116 6.86 3.10 0.69
C LEU A 116 6.16 4.03 -0.32
N SER A 117 4.85 4.21 -0.20
CA SER A 117 4.10 5.10 -1.09
C SER A 117 4.54 6.56 -0.97
N ALA A 118 4.76 7.04 0.27
CA ALA A 118 5.26 8.38 0.51
C ALA A 118 6.69 8.56 -0.03
N GLY A 119 7.55 7.56 0.13
CA GLY A 119 8.91 7.52 -0.40
C GLY A 119 8.94 7.59 -1.93
N LEU A 120 8.13 6.78 -2.60
CA LEU A 120 8.01 6.80 -4.07
C LEU A 120 7.55 8.18 -4.57
N ALA A 121 6.53 8.76 -3.94
CA ALA A 121 6.05 10.09 -4.30
C ALA A 121 7.12 11.16 -4.03
N GLY A 122 7.78 11.11 -2.87
CA GLY A 122 8.84 12.04 -2.49
C GLY A 122 10.04 12.00 -3.44
N VAL A 123 10.54 10.80 -3.74
CA VAL A 123 11.62 10.62 -4.73
C VAL A 123 11.18 11.10 -6.10
N GLY A 124 9.93 10.84 -6.51
CA GLY A 124 9.35 11.33 -7.76
C GLY A 124 9.41 12.85 -7.85
N VAL A 125 8.88 13.54 -6.85
CA VAL A 125 8.81 15.01 -6.84
C VAL A 125 10.20 15.63 -6.71
N LEU A 126 10.98 15.26 -5.68
CA LEU A 126 12.29 15.85 -5.41
C LEU A 126 13.28 15.60 -6.54
N GLY A 127 13.28 14.40 -7.07
CA GLY A 127 14.22 14.10 -8.14
C GLY A 127 13.85 14.80 -9.44
N ASN A 128 12.56 15.06 -9.73
CA ASN A 128 12.16 15.85 -10.89
C ASN A 128 12.61 17.32 -10.80
N LEU A 129 12.87 17.84 -9.59
CA LEU A 129 13.48 19.16 -9.41
C LEU A 129 14.96 19.18 -9.82
N ILE A 130 15.64 18.03 -9.74
CA ILE A 130 17.07 17.91 -10.06
C ILE A 130 17.26 17.48 -11.52
N LEU A 131 16.49 16.49 -11.95
CA LEU A 131 16.55 15.89 -13.29
C LEU A 131 15.12 15.73 -13.83
N PRO A 132 14.56 16.73 -14.49
CA PRO A 132 13.25 16.59 -15.14
C PRO A 132 13.23 15.40 -16.10
N GLY A 133 12.20 14.56 -15.99
CA GLY A 133 12.13 13.37 -16.84
C GLY A 133 10.89 12.50 -16.62
N TRP A 134 10.81 11.43 -17.40
CA TRP A 134 9.69 10.48 -17.42
C TRP A 134 9.51 9.65 -16.16
N TRP A 135 10.48 9.62 -15.29
CA TRP A 135 10.44 8.84 -14.06
C TRP A 135 9.48 9.42 -13.01
N LEU A 136 9.21 10.73 -13.02
CA LEU A 136 8.22 11.33 -12.13
C LEU A 136 6.82 10.69 -12.30
N PRO A 137 6.20 10.64 -13.50
CA PRO A 137 4.91 9.98 -13.67
C PRO A 137 4.94 8.50 -13.32
N VAL A 138 6.03 7.79 -13.58
CA VAL A 138 6.16 6.37 -13.20
C VAL A 138 6.14 6.21 -11.68
N LEU A 139 6.94 6.98 -10.95
CA LEU A 139 7.01 6.90 -9.49
C LEU A 139 5.70 7.34 -8.82
N LEU A 140 5.03 8.38 -9.34
CA LEU A 140 3.72 8.79 -8.85
C LEU A 140 2.62 7.75 -9.14
N ALA A 141 2.67 7.10 -10.29
CA ALA A 141 1.77 5.98 -10.60
C ALA A 141 2.02 4.79 -9.68
N MET A 142 3.29 4.47 -9.37
CA MET A 142 3.64 3.44 -8.39
C MET A 142 3.19 3.81 -6.97
N ALA A 143 3.37 5.06 -6.55
CA ALA A 143 2.90 5.54 -5.26
C ALA A 143 1.37 5.42 -5.11
N THR A 144 0.63 5.76 -6.18
CA THR A 144 -0.84 5.61 -6.21
C THR A 144 -1.28 4.15 -6.18
N ALA A 145 -0.60 3.26 -6.89
CA ALA A 145 -0.84 1.82 -6.80
C ALA A 145 -0.63 1.31 -5.36
N GLY A 146 0.41 1.82 -4.68
CA GLY A 146 0.66 1.54 -3.27
C GLY A 146 -0.44 2.04 -2.33
N LEU A 147 -1.01 3.21 -2.56
CA LEU A 147 -2.15 3.69 -1.78
C LEU A 147 -3.40 2.82 -1.96
N ILE A 148 -3.63 2.32 -3.17
CA ILE A 148 -4.73 1.38 -3.43
C ILE A 148 -4.50 0.07 -2.68
N ASP A 149 -3.29 -0.47 -2.74
CA ASP A 149 -2.89 -1.70 -2.05
C ASP A 149 -3.07 -1.56 -0.53
N MET A 150 -2.70 -0.40 0.03
CA MET A 150 -2.88 -0.08 1.45
C MET A 150 -4.32 0.16 1.91
N THR A 151 -5.30 0.17 1.02
CA THR A 151 -6.69 0.47 1.40
C THR A 151 -7.19 -0.41 2.53
N HIS A 152 -6.80 -1.69 2.49
CA HIS A 152 -7.18 -2.66 3.51
C HIS A 152 -6.51 -2.36 4.87
N ASP A 153 -5.23 -2.05 4.88
CA ASP A 153 -4.47 -1.73 6.09
C ASP A 153 -4.99 -0.44 6.75
N LEU A 154 -5.27 0.58 5.94
CA LEU A 154 -5.84 1.83 6.42
C LEU A 154 -7.25 1.64 7.00
N TYR A 155 -8.03 0.77 6.39
CA TYR A 155 -9.34 0.40 6.94
C TYR A 155 -9.19 -0.32 8.28
N MET A 156 -8.36 -1.34 8.37
CA MET A 156 -8.07 -2.03 9.64
C MET A 156 -7.57 -1.05 10.70
N PHE A 157 -6.65 -0.16 10.33
CA PHE A 157 -6.16 0.89 11.23
C PHE A 157 -7.29 1.79 11.73
N SER A 158 -8.21 2.21 10.87
CA SER A 158 -9.35 3.04 11.28
C SER A 158 -10.21 2.35 12.32
N GLN A 159 -10.43 1.04 12.19
CA GLN A 159 -11.23 0.24 13.11
C GLN A 159 -10.52 0.05 14.45
N ILE A 160 -9.22 -0.30 14.45
CA ILE A 160 -8.48 -0.51 15.71
C ILE A 160 -8.26 0.79 16.49
N ARG A 161 -8.24 1.95 15.80
CA ARG A 161 -8.09 3.25 16.43
C ARG A 161 -9.19 3.54 17.45
N GLY A 162 -10.43 3.12 17.15
CA GLY A 162 -11.59 3.29 18.06
C GLY A 162 -11.51 2.40 19.29
N ILE A 163 -10.82 1.26 19.21
CA ILE A 163 -10.68 0.29 20.31
C ILE A 163 -9.46 0.62 21.18
N GLY A 164 -8.36 1.04 20.54
CA GLY A 164 -7.12 1.45 21.19
C GLY A 164 -6.46 0.35 22.01
N GLU A 165 -5.96 0.72 23.20
CA GLU A 165 -5.22 -0.19 24.09
C GLU A 165 -6.10 -1.18 24.87
N LYS A 166 -7.45 -1.10 24.75
CA LYS A 166 -8.38 -2.03 25.35
C LYS A 166 -8.38 -3.42 24.71
N GLY A 167 -7.87 -3.52 23.47
CA GLY A 167 -7.79 -4.76 22.72
C GLY A 167 -6.35 -5.20 22.47
N ARG A 168 -6.19 -6.49 22.17
CA ARG A 168 -5.04 -7.09 21.50
C ARG A 168 -5.48 -7.53 20.09
N TYR A 169 -4.59 -7.49 19.13
CA TYR A 169 -4.92 -7.60 17.72
C TYR A 169 -4.17 -8.78 17.10
N TRP A 170 -4.89 -9.62 16.41
CA TRP A 170 -4.32 -10.78 15.75
C TRP A 170 -4.65 -10.77 14.27
N ASP A 171 -3.64 -10.54 13.44
CA ASP A 171 -3.78 -10.62 11.99
C ASP A 171 -3.62 -12.07 11.53
N THR A 172 -4.70 -12.63 11.00
CA THR A 172 -4.73 -13.99 10.47
C THR A 172 -4.36 -14.06 8.99
N GLY A 173 -4.11 -12.91 8.34
CA GLY A 173 -3.87 -12.77 6.90
C GLY A 173 -5.16 -12.80 6.06
N ARG A 174 -6.33 -12.87 6.69
CA ARG A 174 -7.66 -12.72 6.06
C ARG A 174 -8.49 -11.67 6.75
N GLU A 175 -8.38 -11.59 8.03
CA GLU A 175 -9.13 -10.70 8.91
C GLU A 175 -8.29 -10.35 10.13
N LEU A 176 -8.57 -9.22 10.73
CA LEU A 176 -7.98 -8.80 12.00
C LEU A 176 -8.92 -9.18 13.14
N GLU A 177 -8.51 -10.10 13.97
CA GLU A 177 -9.26 -10.47 15.17
C GLU A 177 -8.88 -9.57 16.35
N VAL A 178 -9.89 -9.16 17.10
CA VAL A 178 -9.70 -8.35 18.31
C VAL A 178 -10.02 -9.22 19.52
N VAL A 179 -9.03 -9.41 20.37
CA VAL A 179 -9.13 -10.09 21.66
C VAL A 179 -9.14 -9.03 22.75
N TRP A 180 -10.20 -8.98 23.54
CA TRP A 180 -10.31 -8.01 24.63
C TRP A 180 -9.35 -8.38 25.77
N LYS A 181 -8.71 -7.39 26.37
CA LYS A 181 -7.94 -7.59 27.59
C LYS A 181 -8.94 -7.83 28.72
N GLU A 182 -8.74 -8.90 29.47
CA GLU A 182 -9.41 -9.09 30.74
C GLU A 182 -8.91 -8.02 31.72
N ASN A 183 -9.84 -7.36 32.42
CA ASN A 183 -9.54 -6.36 33.44
C ASN A 183 -8.98 -7.01 34.71
#